data_5988b0fbd06c6460468e2a567d627954
#
_entry.id   5988b0fbd06c6460468e2a567d627954
#
_cell.length_a   1.000
_cell.length_b   1.000
_cell.length_c   1.000
_cell.angle_alpha   90.00
_cell.angle_beta   90.00
_cell.angle_gamma   90.00
#
_symmetry.space_group_name_H-M   'P 1'
#
loop_
_entity.id
_entity.type
_entity.pdbx_description
1 polymer ?
#
loop_
_entity_poly.entity_id
_entity_poly.type
_entity_poly.pdbx_seq_one_letter_code
_entity_poly.pdbx_strand_id
1 'polypeptide(L)'
;DHELDWTLRGGRQSGSSGGLLGTYDGLYAGYQLRPRVRLNARFGYPVESTREGPTTDRNFYALSADFGTFAGGWDLSLYGISQDYFGLTDRQAVGTEVRYFRQGLTFVGLADYDIHYQELNNLLLLGTIALPARWTMSVNLDHRKSPSLTARNAMIGQPVDKLLAVDEDKGLVYF
;
A
#
# COMPACT_ATOMS: atom_id res chain seq x y z
N ASP A 1 28.74 -19.92 -3.68
CA ASP A 1 27.29 -19.88 -3.99
C ASP A 1 26.87 -18.41 -3.89
N HIS A 2 26.83 -17.73 -5.04
CA HIS A 2 26.19 -16.43 -5.12
C HIS A 2 24.69 -16.69 -5.18
N GLU A 3 24.00 -16.61 -4.06
CA GLU A 3 22.57 -16.44 -4.05
C GLU A 3 22.26 -15.19 -4.84
N LEU A 4 21.39 -15.32 -5.84
CA LEU A 4 20.97 -14.17 -6.65
C LEU A 4 20.30 -13.17 -5.72
N ASP A 5 20.92 -12.01 -5.54
CA ASP A 5 20.35 -10.88 -4.76
C ASP A 5 19.04 -10.33 -5.38
N TRP A 6 18.68 -10.86 -6.56
CA TRP A 6 17.51 -10.43 -7.32
C TRP A 6 16.39 -11.46 -7.30
N THR A 7 15.17 -10.97 -7.20
CA THR A 7 13.93 -11.73 -7.38
C THR A 7 13.09 -11.04 -8.43
N LEU A 8 12.70 -11.77 -9.47
CA LEU A 8 11.80 -11.28 -10.51
C LEU A 8 10.57 -12.18 -10.57
N ARG A 9 9.39 -11.58 -10.66
CA ARG A 9 8.11 -12.30 -10.83
C ARG A 9 7.26 -11.56 -11.84
N GLY A 10 6.56 -12.31 -12.71
CA GLY A 10 5.63 -11.79 -13.70
C GLY A 10 4.31 -12.54 -13.65
N GLY A 11 3.21 -11.87 -13.98
CA GLY A 11 1.87 -12.43 -14.00
C GLY A 11 0.99 -11.97 -12.86
N ARG A 12 -0.03 -12.77 -12.51
CA ARG A 12 -0.97 -12.44 -11.43
C ARG A 12 -0.35 -12.66 -10.06
N GLN A 13 -0.37 -11.62 -9.25
CA GLN A 13 0.29 -11.57 -7.94
C GLN A 13 -0.60 -10.86 -6.92
N SER A 14 -0.37 -11.15 -5.64
CA SER A 14 -1.03 -10.43 -4.55
C SER A 14 -0.04 -9.53 -3.84
N GLY A 15 -0.41 -8.27 -3.67
CA GLY A 15 0.29 -7.30 -2.84
C GLY A 15 -0.30 -7.31 -1.42
N SER A 16 0.58 -7.38 -0.42
CA SER A 16 0.18 -7.36 1.00
C SER A 16 0.95 -6.32 1.80
N SER A 17 1.78 -5.54 1.15
CA SER A 17 2.62 -4.49 1.76
C SER A 17 3.06 -3.47 0.74
N GLY A 18 3.71 -2.39 1.20
CA GLY A 18 4.23 -1.34 0.33
C GLY A 18 3.14 -0.53 -0.35
N GLY A 19 2.04 -0.25 0.37
CA GLY A 19 0.93 0.57 -0.11
C GLY A 19 0.02 -0.13 -1.12
N LEU A 20 0.35 -1.36 -1.54
CA LEU A 20 -0.44 -2.15 -2.47
C LEU A 20 -1.13 -3.29 -1.74
N LEU A 21 -2.44 -3.17 -1.58
CA LEU A 21 -3.31 -4.19 -1.01
C LEU A 21 -4.23 -4.74 -2.10
N GLY A 22 -4.12 -6.04 -2.40
CA GLY A 22 -4.96 -6.69 -3.39
C GLY A 22 -4.19 -7.43 -4.47
N THR A 23 -4.89 -7.86 -5.49
CA THR A 23 -4.34 -8.63 -6.61
C THR A 23 -4.04 -7.71 -7.79
N TYR A 24 -2.97 -7.98 -8.51
CA TYR A 24 -2.59 -7.26 -9.71
C TYR A 24 -1.95 -8.21 -10.73
N ASP A 25 -2.07 -7.85 -11.99
CA ASP A 25 -1.36 -8.47 -13.10
C ASP A 25 -0.19 -7.57 -13.48
N GLY A 26 1.04 -8.06 -13.36
CA GLY A 26 2.20 -7.20 -13.60
C GLY A 26 3.54 -7.84 -13.27
N LEU A 27 4.50 -6.97 -12.98
CA LEU A 27 5.88 -7.32 -12.69
C LEU A 27 6.25 -6.90 -11.26
N TYR A 28 7.03 -7.73 -10.63
CA TYR A 28 7.69 -7.46 -9.36
C TYR A 28 9.20 -7.71 -9.53
N ALA A 29 9.99 -6.77 -9.06
CA ALA A 29 11.42 -6.88 -8.92
C ALA A 29 11.82 -6.60 -7.47
N GLY A 30 12.60 -7.48 -6.87
CA GLY A 30 13.17 -7.29 -5.54
C GLY A 30 14.67 -7.44 -5.60
N TYR A 31 15.40 -6.58 -4.89
CA TYR A 31 16.85 -6.60 -4.77
C TYR A 31 17.28 -6.55 -3.31
N GLN A 32 18.07 -7.54 -2.89
CA GLN A 32 18.64 -7.58 -1.55
C GLN A 32 19.92 -6.75 -1.53
N LEU A 33 19.82 -5.48 -1.09
CA LEU A 33 20.93 -4.54 -1.03
C LEU A 33 21.92 -4.91 0.07
N ARG A 34 21.42 -5.35 1.22
CA ARG A 34 22.16 -5.80 2.40
C ARG A 34 21.37 -6.89 3.12
N PRO A 35 21.96 -7.68 4.04
CA PRO A 35 21.25 -8.75 4.74
C PRO A 35 19.93 -8.35 5.41
N ARG A 36 19.74 -7.06 5.70
CA ARG A 36 18.53 -6.51 6.34
C ARG A 36 17.86 -5.40 5.55
N VAL A 37 18.26 -5.17 4.30
CA VAL A 37 17.70 -4.10 3.47
C VAL A 37 17.33 -4.66 2.12
N ARG A 38 16.05 -4.65 1.80
CA ARG A 38 15.50 -5.09 0.52
C ARG A 38 14.77 -3.94 -0.16
N LEU A 39 15.09 -3.72 -1.41
CA LEU A 39 14.39 -2.78 -2.29
C LEU A 39 13.43 -3.55 -3.17
N ASN A 40 12.23 -3.03 -3.37
CA ASN A 40 11.25 -3.65 -4.23
C ASN A 40 10.66 -2.61 -5.18
N ALA A 41 10.39 -3.05 -6.41
CA ALA A 41 9.65 -2.32 -7.42
C ALA A 41 8.49 -3.17 -7.92
N ARG A 42 7.33 -2.56 -8.10
CA ARG A 42 6.13 -3.20 -8.64
C ARG A 42 5.53 -2.31 -9.71
N PHE A 43 5.05 -2.94 -10.77
CA PHE A 43 4.32 -2.29 -11.84
C PHE A 43 3.23 -3.24 -12.30
N GLY A 44 2.05 -2.72 -12.57
CA GLY A 44 1.00 -3.56 -13.13
C GLY A 44 -0.37 -2.90 -13.12
N TYR A 45 -1.36 -3.76 -13.31
CA TYR A 45 -2.77 -3.44 -13.44
C TYR A 45 -3.54 -4.07 -12.27
N PRO A 46 -4.19 -3.29 -11.40
CA PRO A 46 -5.01 -3.84 -10.31
C PRO A 46 -6.13 -4.72 -10.84
N VAL A 47 -6.35 -5.86 -10.21
CA VAL A 47 -7.42 -6.81 -10.55
C VAL A 47 -8.49 -6.70 -9.49
N GLU A 48 -9.69 -6.31 -9.90
CA GLU A 48 -10.83 -6.14 -8.99
C GLU A 48 -11.68 -7.41 -8.88
N SER A 49 -11.80 -8.12 -9.99
CA SER A 49 -12.49 -9.39 -10.05
C SER A 49 -11.65 -10.44 -10.76
N THR A 50 -11.51 -11.60 -10.15
CA THR A 50 -10.82 -12.73 -10.78
C THR A 50 -11.56 -13.29 -12.00
N ARG A 51 -12.81 -12.84 -12.22
CA ARG A 51 -13.65 -13.22 -13.37
C ARG A 51 -13.43 -12.32 -14.58
N GLU A 52 -12.85 -11.15 -14.36
CA GLU A 52 -12.55 -10.19 -15.42
C GLU A 52 -11.11 -10.36 -15.90
N GLY A 53 -10.90 -10.15 -17.19
CA GLY A 53 -9.57 -10.10 -17.76
C GLY A 53 -8.80 -8.86 -17.27
N PRO A 54 -7.48 -8.76 -17.54
CA PRO A 54 -6.70 -7.58 -17.24
C PRO A 54 -7.29 -6.37 -17.95
N THR A 55 -7.60 -5.30 -17.20
CA THR A 55 -7.98 -4.01 -17.80
C THR A 55 -6.76 -3.10 -17.77
N THR A 56 -6.48 -2.42 -18.88
CA THR A 56 -5.35 -1.50 -18.99
C THR A 56 -5.71 -0.08 -18.59
N ASP A 57 -6.97 0.15 -18.23
CA ASP A 57 -7.50 1.47 -17.89
C ASP A 57 -6.95 1.99 -16.55
N ARG A 58 -6.37 1.10 -15.77
CA ARG A 58 -5.79 1.40 -14.46
C ARG A 58 -4.42 0.78 -14.36
N ASN A 59 -3.43 1.59 -14.04
CA ASN A 59 -2.08 1.12 -13.81
C ASN A 59 -1.52 1.69 -12.52
N PHE A 60 -0.47 1.06 -12.00
CA PHE A 60 0.25 1.56 -10.85
C PHE A 60 1.74 1.27 -10.93
N TYR A 61 2.51 2.12 -10.26
CA TYR A 61 3.93 1.96 -9.98
C TYR A 61 4.13 2.07 -8.47
N ALA A 62 4.86 1.16 -7.89
CA ALA A 62 5.18 1.20 -6.47
C ALA A 62 6.64 0.86 -6.23
N LEU A 63 7.27 1.61 -5.33
CA LEU A 63 8.61 1.36 -4.81
C LEU A 63 8.52 1.17 -3.31
N SER A 64 9.27 0.22 -2.76
CA SER A 64 9.40 0.08 -1.31
C SER A 64 10.81 -0.31 -0.88
N ALA A 65 11.15 0.08 0.34
CA ALA A 65 12.36 -0.34 1.03
C ALA A 65 11.96 -1.02 2.33
N ASP A 66 12.33 -2.29 2.47
CA ASP A 66 12.07 -3.08 3.66
C ASP A 66 13.37 -3.19 4.46
N PHE A 67 13.30 -2.83 5.75
CA PHE A 67 14.35 -2.95 6.72
C PHE A 67 13.99 -4.09 7.67
N GLY A 68 14.64 -5.22 7.47
CA GLY A 68 14.41 -6.43 8.26
C GLY A 68 14.93 -6.28 9.68
N THR A 69 14.54 -7.23 10.52
CA THR A 69 14.62 -7.19 11.98
C THR A 69 15.88 -6.56 12.55
N PHE A 70 15.71 -5.43 13.20
CA PHE A 70 16.76 -4.68 13.90
C PHE A 70 16.34 -4.36 15.34
N ALA A 71 17.29 -3.91 16.16
CA ALA A 71 17.06 -3.47 17.54
C ALA A 71 16.14 -4.38 18.37
N GLY A 72 16.29 -5.71 18.21
CA GLY A 72 15.62 -6.70 19.03
C GLY A 72 14.16 -7.01 18.68
N GLY A 73 13.73 -6.76 17.43
CA GLY A 73 12.41 -7.21 16.96
C GLY A 73 11.63 -6.22 16.11
N TRP A 74 12.25 -5.14 15.65
CA TRP A 74 11.61 -4.15 14.78
C TRP A 74 11.80 -4.48 13.30
N ASP A 75 10.72 -4.43 12.54
CA ASP A 75 10.70 -4.40 11.09
C ASP A 75 10.07 -3.08 10.64
N LEU A 76 10.65 -2.45 9.62
CA LEU A 76 10.20 -1.20 9.04
C LEU A 76 10.09 -1.35 7.52
N SER A 77 9.00 -0.92 6.93
CA SER A 77 8.84 -0.74 5.49
C SER A 77 8.47 0.70 5.19
N LEU A 78 9.15 1.29 4.20
CA LEU A 78 8.80 2.58 3.62
C LEU A 78 8.36 2.34 2.18
N TYR A 79 7.34 3.06 1.71
CA TYR A 79 6.86 2.91 0.34
C TYR A 79 6.37 4.21 -0.27
N GLY A 80 6.37 4.23 -1.60
CA GLY A 80 5.67 5.19 -2.43
C GLY A 80 4.91 4.47 -3.53
N ILE A 81 3.71 4.93 -3.83
CA ILE A 81 2.85 4.40 -4.89
C ILE A 81 2.25 5.53 -5.71
N SER A 82 2.22 5.36 -7.01
CA SER A 82 1.46 6.19 -7.94
C SER A 82 0.52 5.28 -8.74
N GLN A 83 -0.72 5.67 -8.84
CA GLN A 83 -1.78 4.93 -9.51
C GLN A 83 -2.57 5.88 -10.39
N ASP A 84 -2.81 5.45 -11.62
CA ASP A 84 -3.58 6.20 -12.61
C ASP A 84 -4.82 5.42 -13.02
N TYR A 85 -5.88 6.15 -13.39
CA TYR A 85 -7.12 5.62 -13.91
C TYR A 85 -7.56 6.45 -15.11
N PHE A 86 -7.62 5.82 -16.31
CA PHE A 86 -7.86 6.49 -17.59
C PHE A 86 -6.92 7.69 -17.87
N GLY A 87 -5.66 7.60 -17.41
CA GLY A 87 -4.67 8.67 -17.59
C GLY A 87 -4.81 9.83 -16.59
N LEU A 88 -5.75 9.75 -15.66
CA LEU A 88 -5.86 10.69 -14.54
C LEU A 88 -5.22 10.08 -13.29
N THR A 89 -4.55 10.91 -12.51
CA THR A 89 -3.97 10.48 -11.25
C THR A 89 -5.07 10.05 -10.28
N ASP A 90 -5.10 8.76 -9.97
CA ASP A 90 -6.06 8.16 -9.04
C ASP A 90 -5.56 8.23 -7.59
N ARG A 91 -4.25 8.03 -7.39
CA ARG A 91 -3.61 8.07 -6.07
C ARG A 91 -2.11 8.28 -6.19
N GLN A 92 -1.57 9.17 -5.37
CA GLN A 92 -0.12 9.29 -5.15
C GLN A 92 0.13 9.32 -3.64
N ALA A 93 0.66 8.25 -3.10
CA ALA A 93 0.82 8.13 -1.66
C ALA A 93 2.24 7.70 -1.27
N VAL A 94 2.63 8.14 -0.08
CA VAL A 94 3.80 7.64 0.64
C VAL A 94 3.34 7.07 1.97
N GLY A 95 4.02 6.05 2.44
CA GLY A 95 3.62 5.45 3.70
C GLY A 95 4.73 4.66 4.36
N THR A 96 4.41 4.23 5.56
CA THR A 96 5.28 3.42 6.39
C THR A 96 4.50 2.32 7.08
N GLU A 97 5.10 1.16 7.18
CA GLU A 97 4.65 0.04 7.98
C GLU A 97 5.72 -0.28 9.01
N VAL A 98 5.32 -0.40 10.27
CA VAL A 98 6.21 -0.74 11.39
C VAL A 98 5.66 -1.96 12.09
N ARG A 99 6.49 -2.93 12.38
CA ARG A 99 6.13 -4.12 13.14
C ARG A 99 7.17 -4.35 14.22
N TYR A 100 6.69 -4.74 15.39
CA TYR A 100 7.53 -5.16 16.50
C TYR A 100 6.97 -6.42 17.11
N PHE A 101 7.81 -7.44 17.21
CA PHE A 101 7.45 -8.71 17.81
C PHE A 101 8.52 -9.14 18.80
N ARG A 102 8.14 -9.20 20.05
CA ARG A 102 8.96 -9.76 21.11
C ARG A 102 8.06 -10.49 22.09
N GLN A 103 8.62 -11.42 22.85
CA GLN A 103 7.87 -12.16 23.84
C GLN A 103 7.06 -11.22 24.75
N GLY A 104 5.75 -11.37 24.75
CA GLY A 104 4.81 -10.59 25.53
C GLY A 104 4.47 -9.19 25.00
N LEU A 105 5.05 -8.75 23.86
CA LEU A 105 4.74 -7.46 23.25
C LEU A 105 4.68 -7.60 21.73
N THR A 106 3.54 -7.24 21.16
CA THR A 106 3.37 -7.09 19.71
C THR A 106 2.90 -5.67 19.39
N PHE A 107 3.42 -5.10 18.32
CA PHE A 107 3.00 -3.81 17.82
C PHE A 107 3.01 -3.84 16.29
N VAL A 108 1.95 -3.31 15.68
CA VAL A 108 1.83 -3.09 14.23
C VAL A 108 1.33 -1.67 14.03
N GLY A 109 2.04 -0.91 13.23
CA GLY A 109 1.67 0.43 12.82
C GLY A 109 1.69 0.56 11.30
N LEU A 110 0.75 1.31 10.75
CA LEU A 110 0.70 1.69 9.34
C LEU A 110 0.23 3.13 9.26
N ALA A 111 0.96 3.94 8.48
CA ALA A 111 0.53 5.28 8.12
C ALA A 111 0.68 5.45 6.60
N ASP A 112 -0.36 5.97 5.97
CA ASP A 112 -0.44 6.24 4.53
C ASP A 112 -0.94 7.66 4.31
N TYR A 113 -0.12 8.47 3.65
CA TYR A 113 -0.44 9.86 3.34
C TYR A 113 -0.52 10.02 1.83
N ASP A 114 -1.65 10.46 1.34
CA ASP A 114 -1.85 10.80 -0.05
C ASP A 114 -1.29 12.20 -0.34
N ILE A 115 -0.28 12.26 -1.23
CA ILE A 115 0.40 13.50 -1.59
C ILE A 115 -0.45 14.32 -2.56
N HIS A 116 -1.21 13.64 -3.44
CA HIS A 116 -2.05 14.28 -4.44
C HIS A 116 -3.22 15.02 -3.78
N TYR A 117 -3.91 14.35 -2.86
CA TYR A 117 -5.04 14.91 -2.12
C TYR A 117 -4.61 15.65 -0.84
N GLN A 118 -3.33 15.58 -0.46
CA GLN A 118 -2.75 16.20 0.74
C GLN A 118 -3.46 15.79 2.03
N GLU A 119 -3.75 14.50 2.18
CA GLU A 119 -4.53 13.98 3.28
C GLU A 119 -3.98 12.67 3.84
N LEU A 120 -4.21 12.47 5.15
CA LEU A 120 -3.95 11.19 5.81
C LEU A 120 -5.05 10.20 5.40
N ASN A 121 -4.68 9.21 4.56
CA ASN A 121 -5.61 8.23 4.03
C ASN A 121 -5.85 7.07 5.01
N ASN A 122 -4.78 6.63 5.69
CA ASN A 122 -4.87 5.51 6.63
C ASN A 122 -3.88 5.68 7.78
N LEU A 123 -4.35 5.48 9.01
CA LEU A 123 -3.51 5.35 10.20
C LEU A 123 -4.05 4.19 11.04
N LEU A 124 -3.26 3.13 11.13
CA LEU A 124 -3.56 1.95 11.93
C LEU A 124 -2.46 1.76 12.98
N LEU A 125 -2.86 1.62 14.24
CA LEU A 125 -1.96 1.24 15.33
C LEU A 125 -2.60 0.11 16.11
N LEU A 126 -1.94 -1.03 16.16
CA LEU A 126 -2.34 -2.20 16.91
C LEU A 126 -1.23 -2.56 17.90
N GLY A 127 -1.56 -2.69 19.16
CA GLY A 127 -0.61 -3.07 20.18
C GLY A 127 -1.20 -4.08 21.15
N THR A 128 -0.43 -5.07 21.54
CA THR A 128 -0.80 -6.04 22.58
C THR A 128 0.39 -6.29 23.48
N ILE A 129 0.17 -6.17 24.78
CA ILE A 129 1.16 -6.42 25.82
C ILE A 129 0.65 -7.42 26.85
N ALA A 130 1.44 -8.46 27.11
CA ALA A 130 1.21 -9.37 28.19
C ALA A 130 1.74 -8.77 29.51
N LEU A 131 0.87 -8.66 30.50
CA LEU A 131 1.13 -8.11 31.82
C LEU A 131 1.26 -9.23 32.85
N PRO A 132 1.84 -8.97 34.05
CA PRO A 132 1.84 -9.92 35.15
C PRO A 132 0.43 -10.41 35.50
N ALA A 133 0.35 -11.54 36.22
CA ALA A 133 -0.90 -12.16 36.62
C ALA A 133 -1.85 -12.57 35.48
N ARG A 134 -1.29 -12.92 34.32
CA ARG A 134 -2.00 -13.37 33.12
C ARG A 134 -2.95 -12.32 32.49
N TRP A 135 -2.73 -11.04 32.77
CA TRP A 135 -3.44 -9.97 32.10
C TRP A 135 -2.87 -9.71 30.72
N THR A 136 -3.73 -9.31 29.81
CA THR A 136 -3.35 -8.83 28.48
C THR A 136 -4.03 -7.49 28.22
N MET A 137 -3.24 -6.52 27.81
CA MET A 137 -3.76 -5.21 27.37
C MET A 137 -3.60 -5.12 25.87
N SER A 138 -4.68 -4.69 25.19
CA SER A 138 -4.68 -4.43 23.74
C SER A 138 -5.12 -3.01 23.48
N VAL A 139 -4.41 -2.35 22.54
CA VAL A 139 -4.76 -1.02 22.04
C VAL A 139 -4.97 -1.13 20.55
N ASN A 140 -6.07 -0.56 20.08
CA ASN A 140 -6.40 -0.46 18.64
C ASN A 140 -6.82 0.97 18.33
N LEU A 141 -6.09 1.60 17.40
CA LEU A 141 -6.45 2.87 16.80
C LEU A 141 -6.53 2.64 15.30
N ASP A 142 -7.68 2.92 14.72
CA ASP A 142 -7.94 2.75 13.29
C ASP A 142 -8.63 4.02 12.75
N HIS A 143 -7.90 4.75 11.92
CA HIS A 143 -8.43 5.89 11.19
C HIS A 143 -8.24 5.61 9.71
N ARG A 144 -9.33 5.40 9.00
CA ARG A 144 -9.35 5.17 7.55
C ARG A 144 -10.39 6.07 6.90
N LYS A 145 -10.02 6.71 5.82
CA LYS A 145 -11.03 7.32 4.95
C LYS A 145 -11.74 6.22 4.18
N SER A 146 -13.06 6.17 4.33
CA SER A 146 -13.91 5.23 3.60
C SER A 146 -15.11 6.00 2.99
N PRO A 147 -15.32 5.91 1.70
CA PRO A 147 -14.47 5.22 0.72
C PRO A 147 -13.08 5.83 0.67
N SER A 148 -12.08 5.01 0.33
CA SER A 148 -10.71 5.51 0.12
C SER A 148 -10.74 6.61 -0.92
N LEU A 149 -9.94 7.66 -0.72
CA LEU A 149 -9.79 8.74 -1.68
C LEU A 149 -9.15 8.17 -2.95
N THR A 150 -9.96 7.90 -3.95
CA THR A 150 -9.55 7.52 -5.29
C THR A 150 -10.49 8.15 -6.29
N ALA A 151 -9.98 8.57 -7.45
CA ALA A 151 -10.80 9.10 -8.52
C ALA A 151 -11.91 8.12 -8.92
N ARG A 152 -11.64 6.81 -8.86
CA ARG A 152 -12.63 5.78 -9.12
C ARG A 152 -13.85 5.86 -8.21
N ASN A 153 -13.66 6.05 -6.90
CA ASN A 153 -14.78 6.13 -5.97
C ASN A 153 -15.63 7.37 -6.22
N ALA A 154 -15.02 8.46 -6.67
CA ALA A 154 -15.72 9.66 -7.10
C ALA A 154 -16.52 9.44 -8.41
N MET A 155 -16.05 8.48 -9.24
CA MET A 155 -16.63 8.21 -10.57
C MET A 155 -17.73 7.15 -10.58
N ILE A 156 -17.90 6.38 -9.52
CA ILE A 156 -18.93 5.33 -9.46
C ILE A 156 -20.32 5.94 -9.65
N GLY A 157 -20.99 5.51 -10.72
CA GLY A 157 -22.34 5.98 -11.06
C GLY A 157 -22.41 7.30 -11.81
N GLN A 158 -21.28 7.91 -12.18
CA GLN A 158 -21.24 9.12 -13.01
C GLN A 158 -21.08 8.77 -14.49
N PRO A 159 -21.75 9.49 -15.41
CA PRO A 159 -21.46 9.38 -16.84
C PRO A 159 -20.03 9.85 -17.15
N VAL A 160 -19.32 9.09 -18.00
CA VAL A 160 -17.90 9.35 -18.33
C VAL A 160 -17.69 10.76 -18.94
N ASP A 161 -18.64 11.24 -19.72
CA ASP A 161 -18.64 12.57 -20.34
C ASP A 161 -18.66 13.72 -19.31
N LYS A 162 -19.25 13.52 -18.15
CA LYS A 162 -19.19 14.49 -17.05
C LYS A 162 -17.88 14.46 -16.28
N LEU A 163 -17.13 13.37 -16.37
CA LEU A 163 -15.86 13.19 -15.69
C LEU A 163 -14.70 13.89 -16.41
N LEU A 164 -14.83 14.09 -17.72
CA LEU A 164 -13.89 14.90 -18.50
C LEU A 164 -13.95 16.40 -18.15
N ALA A 165 -14.99 16.84 -17.45
CA ALA A 165 -15.14 18.19 -16.93
C ALA A 165 -14.61 18.37 -15.48
N VAL A 166 -14.04 17.31 -14.90
CA VAL A 166 -13.40 17.36 -13.59
C VAL A 166 -12.08 18.10 -13.72
N ASP A 167 -11.86 19.03 -12.83
CA ASP A 167 -10.61 19.78 -12.70
C ASP A 167 -9.42 18.81 -12.70
N GLU A 168 -8.61 18.85 -13.75
CA GLU A 168 -7.47 17.96 -13.97
C GLU A 168 -6.48 17.99 -12.79
N ASP A 169 -6.43 19.08 -12.02
CA ASP A 169 -5.48 19.26 -10.92
C ASP A 169 -5.88 18.53 -9.61
N LYS A 170 -7.13 18.15 -9.42
CA LYS A 170 -7.59 17.59 -8.14
C LYS A 170 -8.32 16.26 -8.20
N GLY A 171 -8.78 15.82 -9.37
CA GLY A 171 -9.48 14.54 -9.54
C GLY A 171 -10.76 14.38 -8.69
N LEU A 172 -11.26 15.45 -8.10
CA LEU A 172 -12.43 15.45 -7.23
C LEU A 172 -13.58 16.21 -7.87
N VAL A 173 -14.72 15.55 -7.99
CA VAL A 173 -16.01 16.19 -8.27
C VAL A 173 -16.67 16.46 -6.94
N TYR A 174 -16.83 17.72 -6.59
CA TYR A 174 -17.69 18.14 -5.48
C TYR A 174 -19.12 18.37 -6.04
N PHE A 175 -20.08 17.71 -5.45
CA PHE A 175 -21.51 17.97 -5.65
C PHE A 175 -22.09 18.65 -4.43
#